data_f668f5e9204ad4a1dedf4f636c5258b5
#
_entry.id   f668f5e9204ad4a1dedf4f636c5258b5
#
_cell.length_a   1.000
_cell.length_b   1.000
_cell.length_c   1.000
_cell.angle_alpha   90.00
_cell.angle_beta   90.00
_cell.angle_gamma   90.00
#
_symmetry.space_group_name_H-M   'P 1'
#
loop_
_entity.id
_entity.type
_entity.pdbx_description
1 polymer ?
#
loop_
_entity_poly.entity_id
_entity_poly.type
_entity_poly.pdbx_seq_one_letter_code
_entity_poly.pdbx_strand_id
1 'polypeptide(L)'
;QVANQSIAAHGRVMKNKICFAMKTKPFKTTPKGSVQRRAVLRDYEKEIDAMYAEDLENGLDQCLPETLDHESVTEYIRQITTRVLEKPKIADTQDFYSAGLDSLMTIHLSRVLQKGIQLRRPDVKAGAISAQTIYGNPTVDRLSRAVIAILDGKSQAGIPRAEKIQYLVEKYTSDLPAREVYPQNGLNLPSTVILTGSTGSLGTYLLHSLLSSGSITKVYCLNRSDAESRQKRSFEEKGLYLGANDWKDKVEFLQASFGEPRFGLNETKYQELLDSVDTIIHNAWKVDFNHSVDSFEDTHIQGVRRFIDFSLSSRSNAHLHFISSISTVGAWTAEMGAPIPEEPMADIAVVLPQGYGESKHIAERICVEASRQSHVPTSVYRVGQIAGPTSAQGQWNPQEWLPTIIATSKAMGKIPSRLGSAAVDWVPVVSSPKTSTVY
;
A
#
# COMPACT_ATOMS: atom_id res chain seq x y z
N GLN A 1 -13.40 12.79 19.16
CA GLN A 1 -11.98 12.35 19.06
C GLN A 1 -11.82 10.85 19.40
N VAL A 2 -12.44 10.36 20.49
CA VAL A 2 -12.33 8.92 20.89
C VAL A 2 -12.78 7.99 19.76
N ALA A 3 -13.93 8.27 19.13
CA ALA A 3 -14.41 7.47 18.00
C ALA A 3 -13.41 7.40 16.83
N ASN A 4 -12.73 8.51 16.50
CA ASN A 4 -11.76 8.55 15.42
C ASN A 4 -10.46 7.77 15.71
N GLN A 5 -10.17 7.45 16.97
CA GLN A 5 -8.99 6.66 17.33
C GLN A 5 -9.15 5.18 16.97
N SER A 6 -10.39 4.70 16.96
CA SER A 6 -10.73 3.28 16.68
C SER A 6 -11.23 3.04 15.26
N ILE A 7 -11.35 4.09 14.45
CA ILE A 7 -11.89 3.99 13.09
C ILE A 7 -10.75 4.17 12.07
N ALA A 8 -10.79 3.38 10.98
CA ALA A 8 -9.89 3.54 9.84
C ALA A 8 -9.93 4.98 9.29
N ALA A 9 -8.82 5.46 8.73
CA ALA A 9 -8.65 6.86 8.30
C ALA A 9 -9.82 7.38 7.44
N HIS A 10 -10.30 6.56 6.49
CA HIS A 10 -11.41 6.90 5.60
C HIS A 10 -12.79 6.98 6.28
N GLY A 11 -12.92 6.45 7.48
CA GLY A 11 -14.15 6.52 8.29
C GLY A 11 -14.16 7.64 9.33
N ARG A 12 -13.04 8.35 9.49
CA ARG A 12 -12.92 9.42 10.48
C ARG A 12 -13.78 10.63 10.11
N VAL A 13 -14.40 11.22 11.12
CA VAL A 13 -15.20 12.44 10.96
C VAL A 13 -14.41 13.61 11.51
N MET A 14 -14.18 14.62 10.68
CA MET A 14 -13.52 15.87 11.12
C MET A 14 -14.45 16.66 12.02
N LYS A 15 -13.92 17.29 13.05
CA LYS A 15 -14.69 18.06 14.03
C LYS A 15 -15.47 19.20 13.40
N ASN A 16 -14.86 19.90 12.43
CA ASN A 16 -15.47 20.97 11.64
C ASN A 16 -16.53 20.48 10.63
N LYS A 17 -16.73 19.18 10.49
CA LYS A 17 -17.78 18.56 9.66
C LYS A 17 -18.94 17.98 10.49
N ILE A 18 -19.07 18.43 11.72
CA ILE A 18 -20.18 18.07 12.62
C ILE A 18 -21.05 19.30 12.85
N CYS A 19 -22.27 19.24 12.34
CA CYS A 19 -23.32 20.23 12.63
C CYS A 19 -24.46 19.60 13.45
N PHE A 20 -25.04 20.37 14.32
CA PHE A 20 -26.20 19.97 15.07
C PHE A 20 -27.48 20.52 14.43
N ALA A 21 -28.55 19.73 14.49
CA ALA A 21 -29.86 20.17 14.05
C ALA A 21 -30.29 21.41 14.85
N MET A 22 -30.87 22.43 14.18
CA MET A 22 -31.45 23.55 14.85
C MET A 22 -32.77 23.19 15.52
N LYS A 23 -33.06 23.73 16.68
CA LYS A 23 -34.35 23.52 17.38
C LYS A 23 -35.56 23.90 16.51
N THR A 24 -35.40 24.91 15.68
CA THR A 24 -36.43 25.41 14.73
C THR A 24 -36.54 24.58 13.47
N LYS A 25 -35.56 23.68 13.20
CA LYS A 25 -35.48 22.86 11.99
C LYS A 25 -35.03 21.44 12.38
N PRO A 26 -35.86 20.68 13.14
CA PRO A 26 -35.50 19.35 13.61
C PRO A 26 -35.41 18.38 12.43
N PHE A 27 -34.62 17.30 12.58
CA PHE A 27 -34.57 16.25 11.59
C PHE A 27 -35.91 15.57 11.41
N LYS A 28 -36.36 15.43 10.18
CA LYS A 28 -37.56 14.66 9.85
C LYS A 28 -37.34 13.19 10.14
N THR A 29 -38.30 12.60 10.87
CA THR A 29 -38.28 11.18 11.21
C THR A 29 -39.46 10.44 10.57
N THR A 30 -39.30 9.14 10.37
CA THR A 30 -40.40 8.25 10.01
C THR A 30 -41.29 8.01 11.23
N PRO A 31 -42.54 7.47 11.08
CA PRO A 31 -43.37 7.07 12.21
C PRO A 31 -42.70 6.10 13.18
N LYS A 32 -41.67 5.39 12.74
CA LYS A 32 -40.84 4.48 13.56
C LYS A 32 -39.63 5.17 14.23
N GLY A 33 -39.54 6.50 14.19
CA GLY A 33 -38.47 7.28 14.80
C GLY A 33 -37.13 7.33 14.03
N SER A 34 -37.02 6.66 12.88
CA SER A 34 -35.78 6.69 12.08
C SER A 34 -35.68 8.01 11.30
N VAL A 35 -34.49 8.61 11.24
CA VAL A 35 -34.21 9.84 10.47
C VAL A 35 -34.40 9.60 8.97
N GLN A 36 -35.15 10.46 8.31
CA GLN A 36 -35.33 10.45 6.85
C GLN A 36 -34.14 11.12 6.16
N ARG A 37 -33.05 10.41 5.95
CA ARG A 37 -31.78 10.95 5.46
C ARG A 37 -31.92 11.84 4.21
N ARG A 38 -32.69 11.40 3.20
CA ARG A 38 -32.87 12.19 1.97
C ARG A 38 -33.59 13.50 2.21
N ALA A 39 -34.59 13.51 3.10
CA ALA A 39 -35.29 14.74 3.46
C ALA A 39 -34.38 15.70 4.24
N VAL A 40 -33.60 15.18 5.17
CA VAL A 40 -32.61 15.95 5.95
C VAL A 40 -31.54 16.55 5.05
N LEU A 41 -30.96 15.78 4.13
CA LEU A 41 -29.95 16.31 3.20
C LEU A 41 -30.50 17.47 2.36
N ARG A 42 -31.72 17.33 1.84
CA ARG A 42 -32.37 18.41 1.08
C ARG A 42 -32.71 19.63 1.97
N ASP A 43 -33.24 19.40 3.16
CA ASP A 43 -33.62 20.47 4.07
C ASP A 43 -32.41 21.27 4.59
N TYR A 44 -31.25 20.62 4.74
CA TYR A 44 -29.99 21.19 5.24
C TYR A 44 -28.94 21.44 4.16
N GLU A 45 -29.31 21.44 2.88
CA GLU A 45 -28.39 21.60 1.74
C GLU A 45 -27.55 22.86 1.88
N LYS A 46 -28.17 23.99 2.19
CA LYS A 46 -27.46 25.27 2.36
C LYS A 46 -26.47 25.27 3.52
N GLU A 47 -26.83 24.68 4.66
CA GLU A 47 -25.97 24.60 5.83
C GLU A 47 -24.82 23.60 5.58
N ILE A 48 -25.08 22.52 4.85
CA ILE A 48 -24.05 21.57 4.42
C ILE A 48 -23.08 22.26 3.46
N ASP A 49 -23.57 22.95 2.43
CA ASP A 49 -22.74 23.66 1.47
C ASP A 49 -21.91 24.76 2.16
N ALA A 50 -22.50 25.52 3.09
CA ALA A 50 -21.79 26.53 3.86
C ALA A 50 -20.65 25.91 4.70
N MET A 51 -20.87 24.75 5.34
CA MET A 51 -19.86 24.04 6.13
C MET A 51 -18.67 23.58 5.26
N TYR A 52 -18.92 23.27 4.00
CA TYR A 52 -17.85 22.94 3.05
C TYR A 52 -17.21 24.19 2.43
N ALA A 53 -17.94 25.29 2.30
CA ALA A 53 -17.41 26.57 1.84
C ALA A 53 -16.50 27.23 2.90
N GLU A 54 -16.85 27.14 4.19
CA GLU A 54 -16.07 27.68 5.30
C GLU A 54 -14.65 27.06 5.41
N ASP A 55 -14.49 25.80 5.06
CA ASP A 55 -13.16 25.16 4.94
C ASP A 55 -12.29 25.82 3.85
N LEU A 56 -12.95 26.29 2.82
CA LEU A 56 -12.29 26.99 1.72
C LEU A 56 -11.88 28.42 2.12
N GLU A 57 -12.57 29.06 3.05
CA GLU A 57 -12.26 30.40 3.54
C GLU A 57 -11.15 30.39 4.60
N ASN A 58 -11.16 29.41 5.50
CA ASN A 58 -10.13 29.26 6.53
C ASN A 58 -8.75 28.85 5.98
N GLY A 59 -8.67 28.44 4.69
CA GLY A 59 -7.41 28.14 3.99
C GLY A 59 -6.87 29.28 3.11
N LEU A 60 -7.58 30.43 3.06
CA LEU A 60 -7.43 31.45 2.03
C LEU A 60 -6.33 32.49 2.25
N ASP A 61 -5.65 32.51 3.38
CA ASP A 61 -4.58 33.49 3.63
C ASP A 61 -3.30 33.23 2.82
N GLN A 62 -3.26 32.17 2.01
CA GLN A 62 -2.10 31.83 1.20
C GLN A 62 -2.47 31.69 -0.28
N CYS A 63 -2.36 32.82 -0.99
CA CYS A 63 -2.34 32.81 -2.46
C CYS A 63 -1.03 32.22 -2.97
N LEU A 64 -1.07 31.68 -4.18
CA LEU A 64 0.12 31.33 -4.94
C LEU A 64 1.12 32.50 -4.93
N PRO A 65 2.44 32.27 -4.73
CA PRO A 65 3.44 33.34 -4.70
C PRO A 65 3.48 34.12 -6.01
N GLU A 66 4.03 35.35 -5.96
CA GLU A 66 4.15 36.21 -7.16
C GLU A 66 5.16 35.66 -8.14
N THR A 67 6.28 35.20 -7.62
CA THR A 67 7.30 34.52 -8.37
C THR A 67 6.99 33.03 -8.43
N LEU A 68 6.91 32.50 -9.64
CA LEU A 68 6.63 31.07 -9.89
C LEU A 68 7.93 30.27 -10.06
N ASP A 69 8.99 30.70 -9.39
CA ASP A 69 10.23 29.91 -9.32
C ASP A 69 10.04 28.69 -8.41
N HIS A 70 10.92 27.72 -8.56
CA HIS A 70 10.81 26.45 -7.85
C HIS A 70 10.87 26.63 -6.32
N GLU A 71 11.67 27.54 -5.81
CA GLU A 71 11.83 27.76 -4.37
C GLU A 71 10.56 28.34 -3.75
N SER A 72 9.98 29.37 -4.37
CA SER A 72 8.76 30.03 -3.91
C SER A 72 7.54 29.09 -3.94
N VAL A 73 7.40 28.31 -5.00
CA VAL A 73 6.31 27.32 -5.11
C VAL A 73 6.52 26.18 -4.12
N THR A 74 7.74 25.74 -3.89
CA THR A 74 8.07 24.69 -2.91
C THR A 74 7.71 25.15 -1.50
N GLU A 75 8.06 26.37 -1.13
CA GLU A 75 7.71 26.93 0.18
C GLU A 75 6.18 27.04 0.35
N TYR A 76 5.47 27.51 -0.65
CA TYR A 76 4.02 27.58 -0.68
C TYR A 76 3.38 26.20 -0.42
N ILE A 77 3.79 25.19 -1.15
CA ILE A 77 3.28 23.82 -1.02
C ILE A 77 3.63 23.23 0.36
N ARG A 78 4.86 23.47 0.84
CA ARG A 78 5.30 23.02 2.17
C ARG A 78 4.42 23.60 3.27
N GLN A 79 4.13 24.90 3.21
CA GLN A 79 3.28 25.59 4.21
C GLN A 79 1.86 25.03 4.22
N ILE A 80 1.24 24.85 3.07
CA ILE A 80 -0.11 24.28 2.97
C ILE A 80 -0.11 22.83 3.47
N THR A 81 0.86 22.03 3.06
CA THR A 81 0.94 20.62 3.43
C THR A 81 1.16 20.44 4.93
N THR A 82 2.05 21.22 5.55
CA THR A 82 2.27 21.20 7.00
C THR A 82 1.01 21.57 7.78
N ARG A 83 0.25 22.53 7.29
CA ARG A 83 -1.04 22.93 7.88
C ARG A 83 -2.08 21.80 7.78
N VAL A 84 -2.23 21.19 6.59
CA VAL A 84 -3.17 20.08 6.37
C VAL A 84 -2.82 18.87 7.21
N LEU A 85 -1.52 18.59 7.38
CA LEU A 85 -1.02 17.49 8.21
C LEU A 85 -1.02 17.80 9.72
N GLU A 86 -1.31 19.06 10.11
CA GLU A 86 -1.20 19.54 11.50
C GLU A 86 0.20 19.22 12.10
N LYS A 87 1.26 19.36 11.29
CA LYS A 87 2.64 19.10 11.70
C LYS A 87 3.47 20.37 11.68
N PRO A 88 4.43 20.51 12.59
CA PRO A 88 5.27 21.71 12.65
C PRO A 88 6.24 21.83 11.47
N LYS A 89 6.61 20.71 10.86
CA LYS A 89 7.55 20.64 9.72
C LYS A 89 7.39 19.36 8.93
N ILE A 90 7.63 19.45 7.61
CA ILE A 90 7.80 18.32 6.69
C ILE A 90 9.04 18.56 5.83
N ALA A 91 9.84 17.51 5.60
CA ALA A 91 10.98 17.60 4.67
C ALA A 91 10.48 17.50 3.21
N ASP A 92 11.16 18.16 2.28
CA ASP A 92 10.73 18.25 0.87
C ASP A 92 10.70 16.88 0.17
N THR A 93 11.51 15.94 0.63
CA THR A 93 11.60 14.58 0.12
C THR A 93 10.73 13.59 0.92
N GLN A 94 10.13 14.04 2.02
CA GLN A 94 9.31 13.16 2.86
C GLN A 94 7.98 12.84 2.18
N ASP A 95 7.67 11.54 2.08
CA ASP A 95 6.39 11.06 1.56
C ASP A 95 5.24 11.51 2.48
N PHE A 96 4.23 12.17 1.91
CA PHE A 96 3.07 12.72 2.62
C PHE A 96 2.28 11.66 3.37
N TYR A 97 2.12 10.47 2.78
CA TYR A 97 1.34 9.38 3.37
C TYR A 97 2.10 8.71 4.52
N SER A 98 3.42 8.61 4.41
CA SER A 98 4.30 8.23 5.52
C SER A 98 4.28 9.28 6.65
N ALA A 99 4.06 10.55 6.30
CA ALA A 99 3.88 11.63 7.25
C ALA A 99 2.47 11.66 7.89
N GLY A 100 1.50 10.87 7.38
CA GLY A 100 0.16 10.73 7.94
C GLY A 100 -0.96 11.36 7.11
N LEU A 101 -0.69 11.80 5.87
CA LEU A 101 -1.73 12.26 4.95
C LEU A 101 -2.65 11.08 4.63
N ASP A 102 -3.97 11.27 4.78
CA ASP A 102 -4.99 10.30 4.39
C ASP A 102 -5.78 10.75 3.15
N SER A 103 -6.73 9.93 2.71
CA SER A 103 -7.54 10.21 1.52
C SER A 103 -8.37 11.50 1.64
N LEU A 104 -8.90 11.78 2.84
CA LEU A 104 -9.69 12.99 3.07
C LEU A 104 -8.80 14.24 3.09
N MET A 105 -7.65 14.15 3.75
CA MET A 105 -6.63 15.19 3.75
C MET A 105 -6.09 15.45 2.33
N THR A 106 -5.93 14.40 1.51
CA THR A 106 -5.53 14.53 0.10
C THR A 106 -6.53 15.33 -0.72
N ILE A 107 -7.84 15.04 -0.57
CA ILE A 107 -8.90 15.81 -1.23
C ILE A 107 -8.92 17.24 -0.71
N HIS A 108 -8.74 17.46 0.59
CA HIS A 108 -8.68 18.79 1.16
C HIS A 108 -7.47 19.57 0.63
N LEU A 109 -6.28 18.98 0.65
CA LEU A 109 -5.06 19.57 0.10
C LEU A 109 -5.20 19.95 -1.39
N SER A 110 -5.81 19.08 -2.20
CA SER A 110 -6.03 19.39 -3.62
C SER A 110 -6.95 20.59 -3.83
N ARG A 111 -8.00 20.72 -3.01
CA ARG A 111 -8.95 21.86 -3.08
C ARG A 111 -8.30 23.17 -2.64
N VAL A 112 -7.53 23.15 -1.56
CA VAL A 112 -6.82 24.34 -1.05
C VAL A 112 -5.81 24.82 -2.09
N LEU A 113 -4.98 23.93 -2.65
CA LEU A 113 -4.01 24.25 -3.70
C LEU A 113 -4.72 24.79 -4.96
N GLN A 114 -5.76 24.10 -5.45
CA GLN A 114 -6.53 24.54 -6.63
C GLN A 114 -7.09 25.95 -6.44
N LYS A 115 -7.65 26.25 -5.28
CA LYS A 115 -8.22 27.56 -4.99
C LYS A 115 -7.14 28.65 -4.87
N GLY A 116 -6.05 28.38 -4.16
CA GLY A 116 -4.93 29.32 -4.05
C GLY A 116 -4.30 29.65 -5.41
N ILE A 117 -4.25 28.67 -6.32
CA ILE A 117 -3.81 28.88 -7.70
C ILE A 117 -4.82 29.71 -8.47
N GLN A 118 -6.12 29.40 -8.43
CA GLN A 118 -7.16 30.11 -9.18
C GLN A 118 -7.32 31.56 -8.78
N LEU A 119 -7.03 31.92 -7.54
CA LEU A 119 -7.06 33.32 -7.09
C LEU A 119 -6.05 34.21 -7.85
N ARG A 120 -4.92 33.67 -8.23
CA ARG A 120 -3.87 34.40 -8.97
C ARG A 120 -3.79 34.04 -10.45
N ARG A 121 -4.20 32.85 -10.80
CA ARG A 121 -4.20 32.31 -12.16
C ARG A 121 -5.61 31.76 -12.48
N PRO A 122 -6.58 32.64 -12.72
CA PRO A 122 -7.95 32.26 -13.07
C PRO A 122 -8.06 31.52 -14.41
N ASP A 123 -7.01 31.62 -15.24
CA ASP A 123 -6.84 30.89 -16.50
C ASP A 123 -6.58 29.38 -16.31
N VAL A 124 -6.12 28.96 -15.13
CA VAL A 124 -5.89 27.55 -14.84
C VAL A 124 -7.22 26.83 -14.66
N LYS A 125 -7.43 25.79 -15.45
CA LYS A 125 -8.67 25.01 -15.48
C LYS A 125 -9.04 24.48 -14.08
N ALA A 126 -10.33 24.57 -13.73
CA ALA A 126 -10.84 23.96 -12.51
C ALA A 126 -10.56 22.44 -12.53
N GLY A 127 -10.01 21.92 -11.44
CA GLY A 127 -9.63 20.51 -11.34
C GLY A 127 -8.24 20.16 -11.89
N ALA A 128 -7.44 21.14 -12.35
CA ALA A 128 -6.06 20.92 -12.78
C ALA A 128 -5.19 20.33 -11.66
N ILE A 129 -5.45 20.74 -10.41
CA ILE A 129 -4.86 20.11 -9.23
C ILE A 129 -5.93 19.19 -8.59
N SER A 130 -5.87 17.93 -8.92
CA SER A 130 -6.76 16.90 -8.39
C SER A 130 -6.10 16.11 -7.27
N ALA A 131 -6.87 15.28 -6.56
CA ALA A 131 -6.32 14.31 -5.61
C ALA A 131 -5.32 13.37 -6.32
N GLN A 132 -5.59 13.01 -7.58
CA GLN A 132 -4.67 12.18 -8.40
C GLN A 132 -3.32 12.88 -8.62
N THR A 133 -3.31 14.21 -8.79
CA THR A 133 -2.06 14.98 -8.89
C THR A 133 -1.21 14.82 -7.62
N ILE A 134 -1.84 14.83 -6.44
CA ILE A 134 -1.14 14.67 -5.17
C ILE A 134 -0.68 13.21 -4.97
N TYR A 135 -1.53 12.23 -5.30
CA TYR A 135 -1.16 10.81 -5.25
C TYR A 135 0.03 10.50 -6.16
N GLY A 136 0.10 11.12 -7.34
CA GLY A 136 1.22 10.97 -8.27
C GLY A 136 2.50 11.68 -7.83
N ASN A 137 2.39 12.68 -6.94
CA ASN A 137 3.50 13.51 -6.50
C ASN A 137 3.51 13.65 -4.96
N PRO A 138 3.80 12.56 -4.22
CA PRO A 138 3.56 12.47 -2.79
C PRO A 138 4.62 13.13 -1.90
N THR A 139 5.42 14.05 -2.43
CA THR A 139 6.40 14.85 -1.67
C THR A 139 6.29 16.32 -2.05
N VAL A 140 6.75 17.21 -1.18
CA VAL A 140 6.75 18.67 -1.46
C VAL A 140 7.48 18.98 -2.76
N ASP A 141 8.69 18.44 -2.95
CA ASP A 141 9.50 18.68 -4.15
C ASP A 141 8.81 18.19 -5.44
N ARG A 142 8.28 16.96 -5.45
CA ARG A 142 7.58 16.41 -6.63
C ARG A 142 6.30 17.19 -6.95
N LEU A 143 5.52 17.53 -5.92
CA LEU A 143 4.27 18.27 -6.09
C LEU A 143 4.54 19.68 -6.59
N SER A 144 5.61 20.34 -6.13
CA SER A 144 6.04 21.66 -6.61
C SER A 144 6.36 21.65 -8.09
N ARG A 145 7.14 20.69 -8.56
CA ARG A 145 7.44 20.51 -9.98
C ARG A 145 6.21 20.25 -10.82
N ALA A 146 5.29 19.43 -10.31
CA ALA A 146 4.02 19.14 -10.99
C ALA A 146 3.14 20.39 -11.11
N VAL A 147 3.04 21.17 -10.04
CA VAL A 147 2.26 22.42 -10.02
C VAL A 147 2.88 23.44 -11.00
N ILE A 148 4.19 23.62 -11.01
CA ILE A 148 4.89 24.51 -11.95
C ILE A 148 4.61 24.09 -13.40
N ALA A 149 4.71 22.80 -13.70
CA ALA A 149 4.43 22.30 -15.04
C ALA A 149 2.98 22.57 -15.50
N ILE A 150 2.00 22.46 -14.57
CA ILE A 150 0.60 22.79 -14.82
C ILE A 150 0.43 24.31 -15.06
N LEU A 151 1.12 25.14 -14.27
CA LEU A 151 1.08 26.59 -14.40
C LEU A 151 1.71 27.10 -15.70
N ASP A 152 2.75 26.42 -16.18
CA ASP A 152 3.42 26.69 -17.46
C ASP A 152 2.58 26.21 -18.69
N GLY A 153 1.41 25.61 -18.46
CA GLY A 153 0.61 25.02 -19.52
C GLY A 153 1.28 23.82 -20.20
N LYS A 154 2.38 23.35 -19.62
CA LYS A 154 3.00 22.09 -20.01
C LYS A 154 2.11 20.99 -19.44
N SER A 155 1.20 20.49 -20.28
CA SER A 155 0.54 19.22 -19.96
C SER A 155 1.63 18.23 -19.57
N GLN A 156 1.55 17.65 -18.40
CA GLN A 156 2.26 16.40 -18.16
C GLN A 156 1.57 15.34 -19.04
N ALA A 157 1.83 15.40 -20.35
CA ALA A 157 1.76 14.22 -21.17
C ALA A 157 2.86 13.32 -20.62
N GLY A 158 2.51 12.59 -19.56
CA GLY A 158 3.44 11.67 -18.90
C GLY A 158 3.92 10.67 -19.95
N ILE A 159 5.09 10.14 -19.75
CA ILE A 159 5.59 9.00 -20.51
C ILE A 159 4.46 8.00 -20.62
N PRO A 160 4.09 7.52 -21.82
CA PRO A 160 3.03 6.53 -21.99
C PRO A 160 3.22 5.38 -20.99
N ARG A 161 2.11 4.90 -20.43
CA ARG A 161 2.11 3.85 -19.39
C ARG A 161 3.03 2.67 -19.73
N ALA A 162 2.95 2.18 -20.98
CA ALA A 162 3.76 1.07 -21.45
C ALA A 162 5.26 1.38 -21.46
N GLU A 163 5.63 2.55 -21.95
CA GLU A 163 7.02 3.03 -21.98
C GLU A 163 7.59 3.22 -20.59
N LYS A 164 6.75 3.72 -19.66
CA LYS A 164 7.16 3.91 -18.25
C LYS A 164 7.45 2.59 -17.56
N ILE A 165 6.60 1.61 -17.74
CA ILE A 165 6.79 0.29 -17.13
C ILE A 165 8.02 -0.37 -17.74
N GLN A 166 8.17 -0.32 -19.06
CA GLN A 166 9.35 -0.87 -19.74
C GLN A 166 10.63 -0.19 -19.27
N TYR A 167 10.63 1.13 -19.16
CA TYR A 167 11.76 1.89 -18.62
C TYR A 167 12.15 1.45 -17.20
N LEU A 168 11.16 1.24 -16.30
CA LEU A 168 11.45 0.81 -14.94
C LEU A 168 11.97 -0.64 -14.90
N VAL A 169 11.47 -1.53 -15.74
CA VAL A 169 12.04 -2.88 -15.86
C VAL A 169 13.48 -2.80 -16.33
N GLU A 170 13.77 -2.08 -17.40
CA GLU A 170 15.13 -1.91 -17.94
C GLU A 170 16.09 -1.28 -16.93
N LYS A 171 15.63 -0.23 -16.24
CA LYS A 171 16.42 0.45 -15.19
C LYS A 171 16.94 -0.49 -14.12
N TYR A 172 16.14 -1.49 -13.73
CA TYR A 172 16.47 -2.42 -12.64
C TYR A 172 16.98 -3.79 -13.12
N THR A 173 17.11 -4.01 -14.43
CA THR A 173 17.58 -5.30 -14.97
C THR A 173 18.79 -5.18 -15.91
N SER A 174 19.07 -4.00 -16.47
CA SER A 174 20.12 -3.83 -17.48
C SER A 174 21.53 -4.13 -16.99
N ASP A 175 21.78 -3.99 -15.70
CA ASP A 175 23.08 -4.23 -15.06
C ASP A 175 23.15 -5.56 -14.27
N LEU A 176 22.17 -6.45 -14.48
CA LEU A 176 22.20 -7.79 -13.87
C LEU A 176 23.39 -8.58 -14.43
N PRO A 177 24.23 -9.19 -13.56
CA PRO A 177 25.38 -9.93 -14.02
C PRO A 177 24.96 -11.23 -14.69
N ALA A 178 25.57 -11.56 -15.84
CA ALA A 178 25.45 -12.90 -16.40
C ALA A 178 26.22 -13.90 -15.49
N ARG A 179 25.55 -14.97 -15.09
CA ARG A 179 26.15 -16.04 -14.30
C ARG A 179 26.05 -17.38 -15.04
N GLU A 180 27.05 -18.25 -14.83
CA GLU A 180 26.95 -19.65 -15.22
C GLU A 180 26.00 -20.38 -14.25
N VAL A 181 25.33 -21.42 -14.76
CA VAL A 181 24.47 -22.29 -13.94
C VAL A 181 25.34 -23.01 -12.92
N TYR A 182 25.20 -22.69 -11.65
CA TYR A 182 25.81 -23.51 -10.62
C TYR A 182 24.95 -24.76 -10.40
N PRO A 183 25.55 -25.97 -10.35
CA PRO A 183 24.83 -27.15 -9.96
C PRO A 183 24.21 -26.89 -8.57
N GLN A 184 22.90 -26.99 -8.48
CA GLN A 184 22.23 -26.92 -7.17
C GLN A 184 22.64 -28.20 -6.40
N ASN A 185 23.49 -28.04 -5.40
CA ASN A 185 23.69 -29.07 -4.41
C ASN A 185 22.39 -29.30 -3.69
N GLY A 186 21.68 -30.37 -4.02
CA GLY A 186 20.45 -30.87 -3.46
C GLY A 186 19.48 -29.87 -2.79
N LEU A 187 18.18 -30.08 -2.91
CA LEU A 187 17.16 -29.29 -2.24
C LEU A 187 17.35 -29.35 -0.71
N ASN A 188 18.20 -28.49 -0.17
CA ASN A 188 18.24 -28.28 1.27
C ASN A 188 16.93 -27.64 1.69
N LEU A 189 16.25 -28.22 2.69
CA LEU A 189 15.09 -27.59 3.28
C LEU A 189 15.50 -26.21 3.83
N PRO A 190 14.68 -25.15 3.60
CA PRO A 190 14.96 -23.82 4.13
C PRO A 190 15.13 -23.88 5.64
N SER A 191 16.16 -23.22 6.14
CA SER A 191 16.47 -23.19 7.57
C SER A 191 16.51 -21.79 8.16
N THR A 192 16.98 -20.82 7.38
CA THR A 192 17.13 -19.42 7.83
C THR A 192 16.46 -18.48 6.84
N VAL A 193 15.44 -17.80 7.31
CA VAL A 193 14.50 -17.04 6.47
C VAL A 193 14.56 -15.55 6.76
N ILE A 194 14.62 -14.71 5.75
CA ILE A 194 14.19 -13.32 5.81
C ILE A 194 12.70 -13.25 5.49
N LEU A 195 11.89 -12.69 6.40
CA LEU A 195 10.49 -12.37 6.17
C LEU A 195 10.29 -10.86 6.24
N THR A 196 9.77 -10.26 5.18
CA THR A 196 9.40 -8.85 5.19
C THR A 196 7.90 -8.69 5.43
N GLY A 197 7.51 -7.61 6.15
CA GLY A 197 6.10 -7.32 6.42
C GLY A 197 5.43 -8.33 7.34
N SER A 198 6.15 -8.90 8.28
CA SER A 198 5.66 -9.90 9.25
C SER A 198 4.46 -9.42 10.07
N THR A 199 4.35 -8.12 10.34
CA THR A 199 3.27 -7.53 11.14
C THR A 199 1.97 -7.28 10.37
N GLY A 200 1.95 -7.53 9.04
CA GLY A 200 0.76 -7.46 8.21
C GLY A 200 -0.18 -8.67 8.41
N SER A 201 -1.37 -8.62 7.79
CA SER A 201 -2.35 -9.71 7.90
C SER A 201 -1.75 -11.06 7.48
N LEU A 202 -1.33 -11.19 6.23
CA LEU A 202 -0.68 -12.42 5.72
C LEU A 202 0.65 -12.69 6.43
N GLY A 203 1.48 -11.66 6.63
CA GLY A 203 2.80 -11.81 7.24
C GLY A 203 2.78 -12.41 8.64
N THR A 204 1.75 -12.11 9.43
CA THR A 204 1.55 -12.68 10.76
C THR A 204 1.35 -14.21 10.69
N TYR A 205 0.56 -14.69 9.74
CA TYR A 205 0.34 -16.12 9.55
C TYR A 205 1.55 -16.81 8.94
N LEU A 206 2.24 -16.16 8.01
CA LEU A 206 3.51 -16.67 7.46
C LEU A 206 4.54 -16.85 8.58
N LEU A 207 4.71 -15.85 9.46
CA LEU A 207 5.63 -15.98 10.59
C LEU A 207 5.23 -17.12 11.52
N HIS A 208 3.95 -17.22 11.89
CA HIS A 208 3.45 -18.30 12.72
C HIS A 208 3.75 -19.67 12.10
N SER A 209 3.51 -19.84 10.81
CA SER A 209 3.77 -21.08 10.08
C SER A 209 5.27 -21.44 10.06
N LEU A 210 6.14 -20.45 9.80
CA LEU A 210 7.59 -20.63 9.81
C LEU A 210 8.08 -21.08 11.20
N LEU A 211 7.62 -20.44 12.26
CA LEU A 211 8.02 -20.76 13.63
C LEU A 211 7.51 -22.13 14.08
N SER A 212 6.37 -22.56 13.59
CA SER A 212 5.78 -23.88 13.86
C SER A 212 6.48 -25.00 13.08
N SER A 213 7.30 -24.66 12.07
CA SER A 213 8.05 -25.64 11.28
C SER A 213 9.30 -26.10 12.02
N GLY A 214 9.51 -27.44 12.07
CA GLY A 214 10.70 -28.04 12.65
C GLY A 214 11.98 -27.84 11.81
N SER A 215 11.85 -27.50 10.52
CA SER A 215 13.00 -27.26 9.63
C SER A 215 13.57 -25.84 9.77
N ILE A 216 12.76 -24.87 10.23
CA ILE A 216 13.17 -23.47 10.36
C ILE A 216 13.90 -23.26 11.69
N THR A 217 15.13 -22.81 11.62
CA THR A 217 15.98 -22.52 12.77
C THR A 217 16.02 -21.04 13.13
N LYS A 218 15.88 -20.14 12.14
CA LYS A 218 15.93 -18.68 12.35
C LYS A 218 15.04 -17.94 11.35
N VAL A 219 14.35 -16.90 11.83
CA VAL A 219 13.58 -15.95 10.99
C VAL A 219 14.00 -14.53 11.34
N TYR A 220 14.54 -13.84 10.37
CA TYR A 220 14.83 -12.40 10.44
C TYR A 220 13.63 -11.63 9.88
N CYS A 221 12.91 -10.93 10.76
CA CYS A 221 11.75 -10.13 10.39
C CYS A 221 12.17 -8.69 10.08
N LEU A 222 12.25 -8.31 8.80
CA LEU A 222 12.60 -6.97 8.35
C LEU A 222 11.35 -6.10 8.26
N ASN A 223 11.27 -5.04 9.05
CA ASN A 223 10.12 -4.14 9.16
C ASN A 223 10.57 -2.67 9.29
N ARG A 224 9.68 -1.72 8.95
CA ARG A 224 9.97 -0.28 8.93
C ARG A 224 10.17 0.37 10.31
N SER A 225 9.66 -0.24 11.38
CA SER A 225 9.68 0.32 12.73
C SER A 225 9.60 -0.79 13.75
N ASP A 226 9.58 -0.46 15.06
CA ASP A 226 9.40 -1.43 16.14
C ASP A 226 8.26 -2.41 15.80
N ALA A 227 8.65 -3.63 15.47
CA ALA A 227 7.74 -4.66 14.99
C ALA A 227 7.45 -5.70 16.07
N GLU A 228 8.33 -5.89 17.05
CA GLU A 228 8.20 -6.95 18.03
C GLU A 228 6.94 -6.80 18.88
N SER A 229 6.71 -5.63 19.45
CA SER A 229 5.52 -5.34 20.26
C SER A 229 4.22 -5.49 19.46
N ARG A 230 4.21 -5.01 18.22
CA ARG A 230 3.07 -5.14 17.31
C ARG A 230 2.82 -6.59 16.91
N GLN A 231 3.89 -7.36 16.70
CA GLN A 231 3.79 -8.76 16.32
C GLN A 231 3.23 -9.60 17.46
N LYS A 232 3.71 -9.40 18.69
CA LYS A 232 3.18 -10.06 19.89
C LYS A 232 1.69 -9.80 20.05
N ARG A 233 1.29 -8.53 19.97
CA ARG A 233 -0.14 -8.14 20.02
C ARG A 233 -0.94 -8.81 18.91
N SER A 234 -0.43 -8.83 17.67
CA SER A 234 -1.13 -9.47 16.55
C SER A 234 -1.32 -10.97 16.75
N PHE A 235 -0.36 -11.65 17.39
CA PHE A 235 -0.48 -13.05 17.73
C PHE A 235 -1.53 -13.28 18.83
N GLU A 236 -1.51 -12.47 19.87
CA GLU A 236 -2.51 -12.50 20.95
C GLU A 236 -3.94 -12.27 20.41
N GLU A 237 -4.13 -11.20 19.64
CA GLU A 237 -5.43 -10.86 19.04
C GLU A 237 -5.97 -11.96 18.12
N LYS A 238 -5.09 -12.69 17.44
CA LYS A 238 -5.44 -13.78 16.53
C LYS A 238 -5.46 -15.17 17.21
N GLY A 239 -5.09 -15.24 18.49
CA GLY A 239 -4.99 -16.52 19.22
C GLY A 239 -3.97 -17.46 18.60
N LEU A 240 -2.88 -16.92 18.01
CA LEU A 240 -1.79 -17.70 17.43
C LEU A 240 -0.77 -17.99 18.52
N TYR A 241 -0.83 -19.19 19.07
CA TYR A 241 0.07 -19.61 20.15
C TYR A 241 1.27 -20.35 19.60
N LEU A 242 2.43 -20.07 20.20
CA LEU A 242 3.70 -20.73 19.94
C LEU A 242 4.24 -21.30 21.25
N GLY A 243 5.10 -22.30 21.17
CA GLY A 243 5.88 -22.75 22.32
C GLY A 243 6.74 -21.60 22.88
N ALA A 244 7.01 -21.64 24.18
CA ALA A 244 7.75 -20.55 24.86
C ALA A 244 9.16 -20.31 24.27
N ASN A 245 9.78 -21.32 23.72
CA ASN A 245 11.12 -21.26 23.12
C ASN A 245 11.10 -20.87 21.63
N ASP A 246 9.99 -21.07 20.93
CA ASP A 246 9.91 -20.83 19.46
C ASP A 246 10.00 -19.36 19.13
N TRP A 247 9.55 -18.48 20.01
CA TRP A 247 9.61 -17.04 19.79
C TRP A 247 11.01 -16.48 20.03
N LYS A 248 11.59 -16.77 21.20
CA LYS A 248 12.76 -16.06 21.72
C LYS A 248 14.05 -16.42 20.98
N ASP A 249 14.18 -17.68 20.58
CA ASP A 249 15.41 -18.20 20.00
C ASP A 249 15.41 -18.15 18.48
N LYS A 250 14.22 -18.25 17.85
CA LYS A 250 14.08 -18.34 16.40
C LYS A 250 13.83 -16.99 15.70
N VAL A 251 13.32 -15.96 16.36
CA VAL A 251 12.95 -14.69 15.70
C VAL A 251 13.89 -13.56 16.07
N GLU A 252 14.25 -12.78 15.08
CA GLU A 252 14.93 -11.50 15.26
C GLU A 252 14.23 -10.41 14.46
N PHE A 253 13.86 -9.31 15.12
CA PHE A 253 13.24 -8.16 14.47
C PHE A 253 14.29 -7.12 14.13
N LEU A 254 14.38 -6.78 12.83
CA LEU A 254 15.30 -5.79 12.33
C LEU A 254 14.52 -4.61 11.74
N GLN A 255 14.92 -3.40 12.11
CA GLN A 255 14.41 -2.20 11.44
C GLN A 255 15.12 -2.05 10.11
N ALA A 256 14.35 -1.98 9.02
CA ALA A 256 14.87 -1.95 7.66
C ALA A 256 14.14 -0.95 6.77
N SER A 257 14.87 -0.40 5.80
CA SER A 257 14.40 0.48 4.73
C SER A 257 14.81 -0.10 3.37
N PHE A 258 13.86 -0.63 2.61
CA PHE A 258 14.16 -1.32 1.35
C PHE A 258 14.63 -0.37 0.23
N GLY A 259 14.38 0.93 0.36
CA GLY A 259 14.92 1.96 -0.52
C GLY A 259 16.40 2.27 -0.29
N GLU A 260 16.98 1.83 0.83
CA GLU A 260 18.37 2.14 1.19
C GLU A 260 19.34 0.97 0.93
N PRO A 261 20.62 1.26 0.63
CA PRO A 261 21.66 0.23 0.54
C PRO A 261 21.67 -0.64 1.80
N ARG A 262 21.91 -1.95 1.61
CA ARG A 262 21.94 -2.93 2.73
C ARG A 262 20.67 -2.91 3.60
N PHE A 263 19.54 -2.49 3.01
CA PHE A 263 18.26 -2.33 3.72
C PHE A 263 18.33 -1.36 4.91
N GLY A 264 19.31 -0.43 4.92
CA GLY A 264 19.57 0.48 6.04
C GLY A 264 20.24 -0.18 7.26
N LEU A 265 20.65 -1.45 7.14
CA LEU A 265 21.34 -2.19 8.20
C LEU A 265 22.84 -1.81 8.21
N ASN A 266 23.47 -1.95 9.39
CA ASN A 266 24.91 -1.84 9.49
C ASN A 266 25.62 -3.00 8.78
N GLU A 267 26.88 -2.80 8.42
CA GLU A 267 27.69 -3.76 7.65
C GLU A 267 27.74 -5.14 8.31
N THR A 268 27.98 -5.20 9.61
CA THR A 268 28.13 -6.46 10.34
C THR A 268 26.86 -7.30 10.30
N LYS A 269 25.70 -6.67 10.53
CA LYS A 269 24.42 -7.37 10.50
C LYS A 269 24.05 -7.79 9.05
N TYR A 270 24.32 -6.95 8.07
CA TYR A 270 24.07 -7.30 6.68
C TYR A 270 24.93 -8.49 6.24
N GLN A 271 26.22 -8.54 6.65
CA GLN A 271 27.12 -9.66 6.36
C GLN A 271 26.65 -10.94 7.06
N GLU A 272 26.20 -10.86 8.31
CA GLU A 272 25.59 -12.00 9.01
C GLU A 272 24.42 -12.61 8.22
N LEU A 273 23.55 -11.73 7.68
CA LEU A 273 22.43 -12.20 6.84
C LEU A 273 22.93 -12.86 5.55
N LEU A 274 23.92 -12.28 4.86
CA LEU A 274 24.50 -12.85 3.64
C LEU A 274 25.08 -14.25 3.87
N ASP A 275 25.68 -14.47 5.03
CA ASP A 275 26.33 -15.73 5.39
C ASP A 275 25.35 -16.83 5.82
N SER A 276 24.19 -16.45 6.35
CA SER A 276 23.27 -17.38 7.01
C SER A 276 21.96 -17.63 6.29
N VAL A 277 21.43 -16.64 5.55
CA VAL A 277 20.08 -16.72 4.95
C VAL A 277 20.09 -17.56 3.68
N ASP A 278 19.16 -18.51 3.61
CA ASP A 278 18.92 -19.36 2.44
C ASP A 278 17.59 -19.05 1.73
N THR A 279 16.67 -18.35 2.39
CA THR A 279 15.33 -18.08 1.87
C THR A 279 14.88 -16.66 2.20
N ILE A 280 14.27 -15.98 1.24
CA ILE A 280 13.70 -14.66 1.38
C ILE A 280 12.20 -14.73 1.03
N ILE A 281 11.32 -14.36 1.94
CA ILE A 281 9.89 -14.18 1.67
C ILE A 281 9.60 -12.68 1.68
N HIS A 282 9.52 -12.11 0.47
CA HIS A 282 9.25 -10.68 0.31
C HIS A 282 7.74 -10.42 0.20
N ASN A 283 7.12 -10.18 1.37
CA ASN A 283 5.69 -9.92 1.52
C ASN A 283 5.36 -8.43 1.75
N ALA A 284 6.31 -7.62 2.18
CA ALA A 284 6.09 -6.20 2.46
C ALA A 284 5.78 -5.42 1.18
N TRP A 285 4.58 -4.86 1.09
CA TRP A 285 4.16 -3.98 0.00
C TRP A 285 3.14 -2.98 0.49
N LYS A 286 3.14 -1.77 -0.08
CA LYS A 286 2.09 -0.79 0.16
C LYS A 286 0.85 -1.20 -0.64
N VAL A 287 -0.25 -1.47 0.05
CA VAL A 287 -1.54 -1.76 -0.61
C VAL A 287 -2.33 -0.47 -0.68
N ASP A 288 -2.17 0.27 -1.77
CA ASP A 288 -2.93 1.47 -2.07
C ASP A 288 -3.14 1.58 -3.58
N PHE A 289 -4.39 1.51 -3.99
CA PHE A 289 -4.80 1.48 -5.41
C PHE A 289 -4.90 2.87 -6.04
N ASN A 290 -4.78 3.95 -5.26
CA ASN A 290 -4.89 5.31 -5.73
C ASN A 290 -3.54 5.90 -6.17
N HIS A 291 -2.45 5.31 -5.72
CA HIS A 291 -1.10 5.77 -6.02
C HIS A 291 -0.67 5.43 -7.45
N SER A 292 0.12 6.32 -8.05
CA SER A 292 0.82 6.03 -9.31
C SER A 292 1.97 5.06 -9.09
N VAL A 293 2.44 4.42 -10.16
CA VAL A 293 3.59 3.49 -10.12
C VAL A 293 4.85 4.14 -9.55
N ASP A 294 5.05 5.43 -9.77
CA ASP A 294 6.19 6.21 -9.22
C ASP A 294 6.29 6.16 -7.70
N SER A 295 5.13 6.11 -7.03
CA SER A 295 5.09 6.06 -5.57
C SER A 295 5.57 4.73 -5.00
N PHE A 296 5.74 3.73 -5.85
CA PHE A 296 6.24 2.40 -5.47
C PHE A 296 7.70 2.18 -5.84
N GLU A 297 8.31 3.11 -6.60
CA GLU A 297 9.64 2.88 -7.17
C GLU A 297 10.70 2.74 -6.09
N ASP A 298 10.93 3.78 -5.28
CA ASP A 298 12.09 3.87 -4.39
C ASP A 298 12.10 2.79 -3.29
N THR A 299 10.94 2.44 -2.76
CA THR A 299 10.85 1.49 -1.64
C THR A 299 10.57 0.06 -2.11
N HIS A 300 9.70 -0.10 -3.10
CA HIS A 300 9.16 -1.42 -3.44
C HIS A 300 9.83 -2.03 -4.67
N ILE A 301 9.85 -1.32 -5.80
CA ILE A 301 10.45 -1.83 -7.03
C ILE A 301 11.96 -1.96 -6.85
N GLN A 302 12.62 -0.92 -6.37
CA GLN A 302 14.05 -0.95 -6.03
C GLN A 302 14.34 -1.96 -4.91
N GLY A 303 13.42 -2.11 -3.96
CA GLY A 303 13.53 -3.10 -2.89
C GLY A 303 13.65 -4.53 -3.42
N VAL A 304 12.85 -4.91 -4.43
CA VAL A 304 12.98 -6.22 -5.09
C VAL A 304 14.35 -6.39 -5.72
N ARG A 305 14.86 -5.37 -6.43
CA ARG A 305 16.21 -5.42 -6.99
C ARG A 305 17.27 -5.61 -5.89
N ARG A 306 17.14 -4.95 -4.75
CA ARG A 306 18.07 -5.14 -3.62
C ARG A 306 18.01 -6.56 -3.02
N PHE A 307 16.84 -7.20 -3.00
CA PHE A 307 16.74 -8.60 -2.59
C PHE A 307 17.38 -9.55 -3.61
N ILE A 308 17.34 -9.21 -4.89
CA ILE A 308 18.08 -9.91 -5.94
C ILE A 308 19.59 -9.76 -5.74
N ASP A 309 20.06 -8.53 -5.50
CA ASP A 309 21.47 -8.24 -5.22
C ASP A 309 21.94 -8.96 -3.95
N PHE A 310 21.08 -9.01 -2.92
CA PHE A 310 21.31 -9.81 -1.72
C PHE A 310 21.48 -11.29 -2.05
N SER A 311 20.56 -11.88 -2.81
CA SER A 311 20.66 -13.29 -3.24
C SER A 311 21.94 -13.56 -4.00
N LEU A 312 22.29 -12.67 -4.93
CA LEU A 312 23.53 -12.74 -5.72
C LEU A 312 24.79 -12.71 -4.86
N SER A 313 24.75 -12.02 -3.73
CA SER A 313 25.88 -11.85 -2.80
C SER A 313 25.85 -12.86 -1.65
N SER A 314 24.71 -13.51 -1.41
CA SER A 314 24.57 -14.45 -0.30
C SER A 314 25.31 -15.76 -0.56
N ARG A 315 25.81 -16.36 0.50
CA ARG A 315 26.54 -17.63 0.47
C ARG A 315 25.70 -18.77 -0.12
N SER A 316 24.38 -18.74 0.15
CA SER A 316 23.45 -19.81 -0.23
C SER A 316 22.73 -19.56 -1.56
N ASN A 317 23.01 -18.45 -2.27
CA ASN A 317 22.18 -17.98 -3.39
C ASN A 317 20.69 -17.98 -2.99
N ALA A 318 20.35 -17.20 -1.94
CA ALA A 318 19.10 -17.24 -1.22
C ALA A 318 17.88 -17.17 -2.15
N HIS A 319 16.94 -18.12 -2.02
CA HIS A 319 15.75 -18.19 -2.86
C HIS A 319 14.77 -17.04 -2.53
N LEU A 320 14.44 -16.23 -3.52
CA LEU A 320 13.49 -15.12 -3.38
C LEU A 320 12.06 -15.57 -3.71
N HIS A 321 11.21 -15.64 -2.69
CA HIS A 321 9.76 -15.83 -2.81
C HIS A 321 9.08 -14.47 -2.78
N PHE A 322 8.58 -14.03 -3.93
CA PHE A 322 7.93 -12.73 -4.07
C PHE A 322 6.41 -12.87 -4.00
N ILE A 323 5.79 -12.23 -3.01
CA ILE A 323 4.33 -12.19 -2.89
C ILE A 323 3.79 -11.11 -3.82
N SER A 324 3.31 -11.52 -4.98
CA SER A 324 2.69 -10.71 -6.01
C SER A 324 1.16 -10.62 -5.81
N SER A 325 0.43 -10.29 -6.85
CA SER A 325 -1.02 -10.10 -6.80
C SER A 325 -1.67 -10.48 -8.13
N ILE A 326 -2.91 -10.96 -8.08
CA ILE A 326 -3.74 -11.14 -9.28
C ILE A 326 -3.99 -9.84 -10.05
N SER A 327 -3.75 -8.66 -9.46
CA SER A 327 -3.84 -7.39 -10.18
C SER A 327 -2.84 -7.26 -11.34
N THR A 328 -1.78 -8.06 -11.36
CA THR A 328 -0.82 -8.16 -12.48
C THR A 328 -1.42 -8.80 -13.74
N VAL A 329 -2.53 -9.49 -13.59
CA VAL A 329 -3.30 -10.13 -14.67
C VAL A 329 -4.79 -9.76 -14.60
N GLY A 330 -5.15 -8.77 -13.82
CA GLY A 330 -6.55 -8.41 -13.53
C GLY A 330 -7.32 -7.77 -14.69
N ALA A 331 -6.63 -7.41 -15.78
CA ALA A 331 -7.25 -6.99 -17.03
C ALA A 331 -7.38 -8.13 -18.07
N TRP A 332 -7.04 -9.36 -17.71
CA TRP A 332 -7.24 -10.53 -18.56
C TRP A 332 -8.71 -10.74 -18.85
N THR A 333 -9.06 -11.00 -20.11
CA THR A 333 -10.44 -11.25 -20.54
C THR A 333 -10.62 -12.70 -20.97
N ALA A 334 -11.86 -13.18 -21.00
CA ALA A 334 -12.17 -14.52 -21.46
C ALA A 334 -11.75 -14.78 -22.93
N GLU A 335 -11.68 -13.73 -23.74
CA GLU A 335 -11.22 -13.79 -25.14
C GLU A 335 -9.73 -14.11 -25.25
N MET A 336 -8.94 -13.77 -24.24
CA MET A 336 -7.51 -14.09 -24.15
C MET A 336 -7.25 -15.56 -23.75
N GLY A 337 -8.30 -16.27 -23.35
CA GLY A 337 -8.24 -17.67 -22.92
C GLY A 337 -8.57 -17.88 -21.44
N ALA A 338 -8.85 -19.13 -21.09
CA ALA A 338 -9.09 -19.55 -19.70
C ALA A 338 -8.57 -20.99 -19.52
N PRO A 339 -7.92 -21.32 -18.38
CA PRO A 339 -7.56 -20.42 -17.26
C PRO A 339 -6.43 -19.44 -17.63
N ILE A 340 -6.20 -18.43 -16.79
CA ILE A 340 -5.04 -17.54 -16.90
C ILE A 340 -3.77 -18.37 -16.70
N PRO A 341 -2.78 -18.31 -17.60
CA PRO A 341 -1.56 -19.12 -17.48
C PRO A 341 -0.74 -18.75 -16.23
N GLU A 342 -0.20 -19.79 -15.57
CA GLU A 342 0.75 -19.65 -14.45
C GLU A 342 2.19 -19.50 -14.99
N GLU A 343 2.42 -18.50 -15.83
CA GLU A 343 3.70 -18.22 -16.47
C GLU A 343 4.05 -16.74 -16.40
N PRO A 344 5.31 -16.35 -16.67
CA PRO A 344 5.71 -14.96 -16.77
C PRO A 344 4.94 -14.21 -17.85
N MET A 345 4.32 -13.10 -17.49
CA MET A 345 3.57 -12.22 -18.40
C MET A 345 4.42 -11.00 -18.75
N ALA A 346 4.65 -10.79 -20.05
CA ALA A 346 5.33 -9.59 -20.55
C ALA A 346 4.35 -8.51 -20.99
N ASP A 347 3.15 -8.91 -21.42
CA ASP A 347 2.13 -7.99 -21.94
C ASP A 347 1.52 -7.13 -20.83
N ILE A 348 1.70 -5.83 -20.96
CA ILE A 348 1.14 -4.84 -20.03
C ILE A 348 -0.38 -4.69 -20.17
N ALA A 349 -0.97 -5.10 -21.27
CA ALA A 349 -2.41 -5.01 -21.49
C ALA A 349 -3.20 -5.86 -20.49
N VAL A 350 -2.62 -6.93 -19.97
CA VAL A 350 -3.26 -7.80 -18.96
C VAL A 350 -3.21 -7.23 -17.55
N VAL A 351 -2.44 -6.18 -17.31
CA VAL A 351 -2.24 -5.55 -16.00
C VAL A 351 -3.32 -4.52 -15.73
N LEU A 352 -3.95 -4.56 -14.56
CA LEU A 352 -4.86 -3.48 -14.15
C LEU A 352 -4.18 -2.11 -14.24
N PRO A 353 -4.80 -1.09 -14.86
CA PRO A 353 -4.21 0.24 -15.04
C PRO A 353 -4.26 1.05 -13.74
N GLN A 354 -3.49 0.59 -12.75
CA GLN A 354 -3.34 1.21 -11.43
C GLN A 354 -1.93 0.94 -10.89
N GLY A 355 -1.32 1.92 -10.25
CA GLY A 355 0.09 1.85 -9.87
C GLY A 355 0.46 0.66 -8.99
N TYR A 356 -0.47 0.15 -8.15
CA TYR A 356 -0.26 -1.07 -7.37
C TYR A 356 -0.04 -2.29 -8.28
N GLY A 357 -0.94 -2.56 -9.22
CA GLY A 357 -0.82 -3.67 -10.17
C GLY A 357 0.41 -3.54 -11.05
N GLU A 358 0.67 -2.32 -11.55
CA GLU A 358 1.84 -1.99 -12.36
C GLU A 358 3.15 -2.22 -11.62
N SER A 359 3.23 -1.77 -10.36
CA SER A 359 4.42 -1.97 -9.53
C SER A 359 4.71 -3.43 -9.24
N LYS A 360 3.67 -4.23 -8.99
CA LYS A 360 3.79 -5.69 -8.83
C LYS A 360 4.24 -6.37 -10.12
N HIS A 361 3.69 -5.96 -11.27
CA HIS A 361 4.09 -6.49 -12.57
C HIS A 361 5.57 -6.18 -12.89
N ILE A 362 6.02 -4.95 -12.63
CA ILE A 362 7.45 -4.60 -12.80
C ILE A 362 8.32 -5.48 -11.92
N ALA A 363 7.94 -5.68 -10.65
CA ALA A 363 8.67 -6.55 -9.73
C ALA A 363 8.71 -8.02 -10.19
N GLU A 364 7.60 -8.56 -10.71
CA GLU A 364 7.57 -9.89 -11.35
C GLU A 364 8.58 -9.96 -12.50
N ARG A 365 8.58 -8.95 -13.40
CA ARG A 365 9.50 -8.88 -14.53
C ARG A 365 10.97 -8.84 -14.08
N ILE A 366 11.28 -8.09 -13.03
CA ILE A 366 12.63 -8.03 -12.44
C ILE A 366 13.04 -9.42 -11.89
N CYS A 367 12.14 -10.12 -11.19
CA CYS A 367 12.40 -11.48 -10.71
C CYS A 367 12.68 -12.47 -11.87
N VAL A 368 11.87 -12.40 -12.93
CA VAL A 368 12.03 -13.26 -14.12
C VAL A 368 13.37 -13.00 -14.82
N GLU A 369 13.73 -11.73 -15.03
CA GLU A 369 14.99 -11.37 -15.66
C GLU A 369 16.20 -11.77 -14.80
N ALA A 370 16.12 -11.59 -13.48
CA ALA A 370 17.18 -12.05 -12.57
C ALA A 370 17.34 -13.57 -12.59
N SER A 371 16.26 -14.33 -12.67
CA SER A 371 16.32 -15.77 -12.81
C SER A 371 16.94 -16.18 -14.15
N ARG A 372 16.55 -15.51 -15.24
CA ARG A 372 17.01 -15.83 -16.60
C ARG A 372 18.47 -15.45 -16.84
N GLN A 373 18.91 -14.27 -16.39
CA GLN A 373 20.24 -13.73 -16.68
C GLN A 373 21.28 -14.12 -15.64
N SER A 374 20.87 -14.15 -14.37
CA SER A 374 21.78 -14.27 -13.23
C SER A 374 21.58 -15.55 -12.44
N HIS A 375 20.66 -16.43 -12.87
CA HIS A 375 20.31 -17.67 -12.18
C HIS A 375 19.97 -17.49 -10.69
N VAL A 376 19.36 -16.34 -10.34
CA VAL A 376 18.80 -16.14 -9.01
C VAL A 376 17.53 -16.99 -8.88
N PRO A 377 17.43 -17.86 -7.88
CA PRO A 377 16.22 -18.66 -7.69
C PRO A 377 15.09 -17.74 -7.22
N THR A 378 14.05 -17.62 -8.05
CA THR A 378 12.87 -16.79 -7.74
C THR A 378 11.59 -17.58 -7.89
N SER A 379 10.63 -17.33 -7.01
CA SER A 379 9.24 -17.82 -7.12
C SER A 379 8.30 -16.64 -6.94
N VAL A 380 7.33 -16.51 -7.84
CA VAL A 380 6.34 -15.43 -7.83
C VAL A 380 4.96 -16.01 -7.52
N TYR A 381 4.28 -15.42 -6.54
CA TYR A 381 2.95 -15.86 -6.10
C TYR A 381 1.92 -14.75 -6.38
N ARG A 382 1.07 -14.91 -7.38
CA ARG A 382 -0.05 -14.01 -7.70
C ARG A 382 -1.21 -14.27 -6.76
N VAL A 383 -1.16 -13.65 -5.58
CA VAL A 383 -2.15 -13.87 -4.53
C VAL A 383 -3.45 -13.12 -4.86
N GLY A 384 -4.58 -13.83 -4.77
CA GLY A 384 -5.92 -13.28 -4.92
C GLY A 384 -6.44 -12.62 -3.64
N GLN A 385 -7.74 -12.50 -3.53
CA GLN A 385 -8.36 -12.00 -2.31
C GLN A 385 -8.17 -13.02 -1.17
N ILE A 386 -7.54 -12.59 -0.10
CA ILE A 386 -7.32 -13.41 1.09
C ILE A 386 -8.55 -13.29 2.00
N ALA A 387 -9.10 -14.42 2.41
CA ALA A 387 -10.13 -14.51 3.43
C ALA A 387 -9.52 -14.77 4.81
N GLY A 388 -10.36 -14.79 5.84
CA GLY A 388 -9.96 -15.20 7.18
C GLY A 388 -9.54 -16.67 7.22
N PRO A 389 -8.99 -17.13 8.37
CA PRO A 389 -8.61 -18.53 8.56
C PRO A 389 -9.83 -19.43 8.61
N THR A 390 -9.69 -20.69 8.15
CA THR A 390 -10.69 -21.75 8.35
C THR A 390 -10.49 -22.52 9.66
N SER A 391 -9.39 -22.26 10.37
CA SER A 391 -9.14 -22.82 11.69
C SER A 391 -9.97 -22.13 12.76
N ALA A 392 -10.17 -22.80 13.91
CA ALA A 392 -10.81 -22.19 15.09
C ALA A 392 -10.00 -21.03 15.68
N GLN A 393 -8.70 -20.99 15.39
CA GLN A 393 -7.77 -19.91 15.76
C GLN A 393 -7.58 -18.95 14.59
N GLY A 394 -7.30 -17.70 14.92
CA GLY A 394 -7.08 -16.67 13.94
C GLY A 394 -8.25 -15.69 13.84
N GLN A 395 -8.01 -14.61 13.14
CA GLN A 395 -8.99 -13.54 12.95
C GLN A 395 -8.87 -12.98 11.54
N TRP A 396 -10.00 -12.76 10.88
CA TRP A 396 -10.05 -11.91 9.71
C TRP A 396 -9.94 -10.46 10.15
N ASN A 397 -9.14 -9.65 9.45
CA ASN A 397 -8.99 -8.24 9.79
C ASN A 397 -10.37 -7.53 9.74
N PRO A 398 -10.91 -7.04 10.86
CA PRO A 398 -12.24 -6.44 10.91
C PRO A 398 -12.37 -5.15 10.09
N GLN A 399 -11.25 -4.54 9.69
CA GLN A 399 -11.22 -3.33 8.86
C GLN A 399 -11.34 -3.64 7.36
N GLU A 400 -11.25 -4.91 6.95
CA GLU A 400 -11.50 -5.30 5.57
C GLU A 400 -12.98 -5.18 5.21
N TRP A 401 -13.25 -4.98 3.91
CA TRP A 401 -14.58 -4.61 3.44
C TRP A 401 -15.67 -5.64 3.78
N LEU A 402 -15.40 -6.96 3.67
CA LEU A 402 -16.41 -7.98 3.96
C LEU A 402 -16.69 -8.13 5.46
N PRO A 403 -15.68 -8.26 6.37
CA PRO A 403 -15.91 -8.19 7.80
C PRO A 403 -16.65 -6.92 8.23
N THR A 404 -16.33 -5.77 7.64
CA THR A 404 -17.03 -4.50 7.89
C THR A 404 -18.48 -4.58 7.45
N ILE A 405 -18.80 -5.15 6.27
CA ILE A 405 -20.19 -5.35 5.82
C ILE A 405 -20.93 -6.27 6.78
N ILE A 406 -20.33 -7.38 7.19
CA ILE A 406 -20.96 -8.33 8.14
C ILE A 406 -21.27 -7.63 9.47
N ALA A 407 -20.30 -6.91 10.05
CA ALA A 407 -20.49 -6.18 11.29
C ALA A 407 -21.59 -5.11 11.17
N THR A 408 -21.58 -4.35 10.07
CA THR A 408 -22.57 -3.32 9.78
C THR A 408 -23.96 -3.94 9.57
N SER A 409 -24.05 -5.05 8.83
CA SER A 409 -25.31 -5.78 8.60
C SER A 409 -25.90 -6.26 9.90
N LYS A 410 -25.07 -6.80 10.81
CA LYS A 410 -25.50 -7.20 12.16
C LYS A 410 -26.04 -6.02 12.96
N ALA A 411 -25.32 -4.90 12.96
CA ALA A 411 -25.72 -3.69 13.68
C ALA A 411 -27.02 -3.08 13.13
N MET A 412 -27.23 -3.16 11.82
CA MET A 412 -28.42 -2.61 11.13
C MET A 412 -29.60 -3.59 11.10
N GLY A 413 -29.41 -4.88 11.41
CA GLY A 413 -30.40 -5.92 11.24
C GLY A 413 -30.80 -6.15 9.76
N LYS A 414 -29.92 -5.81 8.81
CA LYS A 414 -30.15 -5.88 7.37
C LYS A 414 -28.90 -6.34 6.65
N ILE A 415 -29.04 -7.24 5.70
CA ILE A 415 -27.97 -7.72 4.85
C ILE A 415 -28.16 -7.21 3.42
N PRO A 416 -27.11 -6.81 2.69
CA PRO A 416 -27.21 -6.45 1.28
C PRO A 416 -27.74 -7.64 0.46
N SER A 417 -28.66 -7.40 -0.45
CA SER A 417 -29.18 -8.44 -1.34
C SER A 417 -28.19 -8.83 -2.45
N ARG A 418 -27.20 -7.98 -2.73
CA ARG A 418 -26.12 -8.21 -3.69
C ARG A 418 -24.86 -7.50 -3.22
N LEU A 419 -23.70 -8.13 -3.45
CA LEU A 419 -22.36 -7.58 -3.18
C LEU A 419 -21.60 -7.20 -4.46
N GLY A 420 -22.32 -6.91 -5.55
CA GLY A 420 -21.76 -6.68 -6.87
C GLY A 420 -21.75 -7.95 -7.71
N SER A 421 -20.94 -7.94 -8.78
CA SER A 421 -20.77 -9.07 -9.72
C SER A 421 -19.50 -9.88 -9.46
N ALA A 422 -18.68 -9.50 -8.47
CA ALA A 422 -17.44 -10.20 -8.16
C ALA A 422 -17.72 -11.62 -7.62
N ALA A 423 -17.04 -12.59 -8.18
CA ALA A 423 -17.06 -13.95 -7.67
C ALA A 423 -16.45 -14.02 -6.27
N VAL A 424 -16.91 -14.96 -5.45
CA VAL A 424 -16.28 -15.25 -4.16
C VAL A 424 -15.31 -16.42 -4.39
N ASP A 425 -14.12 -16.08 -4.84
CA ASP A 425 -13.02 -16.99 -5.17
C ASP A 425 -11.83 -16.80 -4.20
N TRP A 426 -12.13 -16.48 -2.96
CA TRP A 426 -11.15 -16.06 -1.98
C TRP A 426 -10.41 -17.22 -1.34
N VAL A 427 -9.11 -17.00 -1.11
CA VAL A 427 -8.24 -18.01 -0.52
C VAL A 427 -8.15 -17.79 0.99
N PRO A 428 -8.46 -18.78 1.82
CA PRO A 428 -8.25 -18.67 3.27
C PRO A 428 -6.77 -18.44 3.59
N VAL A 429 -6.49 -17.52 4.52
CA VAL A 429 -5.10 -17.23 4.93
C VAL A 429 -4.39 -18.44 5.55
N VAL A 430 -5.16 -19.33 6.16
CA VAL A 430 -4.73 -20.66 6.64
C VAL A 430 -5.87 -21.64 6.41
N SER A 431 -5.56 -22.78 5.80
CA SER A 431 -6.50 -23.89 5.65
C SER A 431 -6.29 -24.92 6.75
N SER A 432 -7.36 -25.40 7.38
CA SER A 432 -7.29 -26.54 8.28
C SER A 432 -6.88 -27.81 7.49
N PRO A 433 -6.03 -28.70 8.04
CA PRO A 433 -5.64 -29.93 7.37
C PRO A 433 -6.82 -30.82 6.92
N LYS A 434 -8.01 -30.61 7.46
CA LYS A 434 -9.23 -31.35 7.07
C LYS A 434 -9.93 -30.76 5.83
N THR A 435 -9.48 -29.64 5.30
CA THR A 435 -10.11 -28.95 4.16
C THR A 435 -9.27 -29.04 2.88
N SER A 436 -8.25 -29.89 2.83
CA SER A 436 -7.52 -30.21 1.60
C SER A 436 -8.37 -31.08 0.66
N THR A 437 -9.51 -30.55 0.24
CA THR A 437 -10.17 -31.01 -0.98
C THR A 437 -9.60 -30.14 -2.09
N VAL A 438 -8.86 -30.79 -2.95
CA VAL A 438 -8.26 -30.29 -4.18
C VAL A 438 -9.27 -29.43 -4.96
N TYR A 439 -8.88 -28.20 -5.29
CA TYR A 439 -9.47 -27.44 -6.38
C TYR A 439 -8.51 -27.45 -7.55
#